data_a2b7403e396ad43df9d6c109c6a02de7
#
_entry.id   a2b7403e396ad43df9d6c109c6a02de7
#
_cell.length_a   1.000
_cell.length_b   1.000
_cell.length_c   1.000
_cell.angle_alpha   90.00
_cell.angle_beta   90.00
_cell.angle_gamma   90.00
#
_symmetry.space_group_name_H-M   'P 1'
#
loop_
_entity.id
_entity.type
_entity.pdbx_description
1 polymer ?
#
loop_
_entity_poly.entity_id
_entity_poly.type
_entity_poly.pdbx_seq_one_letter_code
_entity_poly.pdbx_strand_id
1 'polypeptide(L)'
;GYDVASPPLLFNTIKDGKIIPAVGQAGKTGWFYIHNRNNGELLVKSEAFVPQNNLFAKATPEGTIIYPGILGGSNWSPVSMNLDHHLVYVSGIHAPIKYTLHEKKSNNKVIKYTSSEPSDDPQWGLLSAINVSTGKIKWQHTTEQPLLGGSLATKGNLVFLGEGNGNFNAFNAVTGELIWQTNIDAGVNAPPITYMINNKQYVAVVAGGNKIMGYKQGDYISVYQLPE
;
A
#
# COMPACT_ATOMS: atom_id res chain seq x y z
N GLY A 1 14.75 -8.89 -0.41
CA GLY A 1 15.11 -7.59 -0.98
C GLY A 1 13.93 -6.66 -1.07
N TYR A 2 14.22 -5.37 -1.03
CA TYR A 2 13.21 -4.31 -1.16
C TYR A 2 13.08 -3.90 -2.62
N ASP A 3 12.48 -4.77 -3.43
CA ASP A 3 12.07 -4.47 -4.79
C ASP A 3 10.88 -3.50 -4.84
N VAL A 4 10.55 -3.01 -6.02
CA VAL A 4 9.46 -2.05 -6.24
C VAL A 4 8.45 -2.70 -7.17
N ALA A 5 7.41 -3.30 -6.60
CA ALA A 5 6.42 -4.10 -7.31
C ALA A 5 5.13 -3.33 -7.66
N SER A 6 4.85 -2.21 -6.95
CA SER A 6 3.67 -1.38 -7.19
C SER A 6 3.72 -0.71 -8.56
N PRO A 7 2.59 -0.59 -9.29
CA PRO A 7 2.52 0.15 -10.54
C PRO A 7 2.93 1.62 -10.37
N PRO A 8 3.71 2.20 -11.31
CA PRO A 8 4.04 3.62 -11.27
C PRO A 8 2.83 4.50 -11.63
N LEU A 9 2.73 5.64 -10.99
CA LEU A 9 1.73 6.67 -11.25
C LEU A 9 2.36 7.86 -11.97
N LEU A 10 1.78 8.29 -13.10
CA LEU A 10 2.21 9.46 -13.85
C LEU A 10 1.34 10.67 -13.52
N PHE A 11 1.95 11.79 -13.15
CA PHE A 11 1.25 13.02 -12.80
C PHE A 11 2.16 14.24 -13.00
N ASN A 12 1.64 15.43 -12.70
CA ASN A 12 2.44 16.63 -12.58
C ASN A 12 2.52 17.05 -11.12
N THR A 13 3.71 17.42 -10.65
CA THR A 13 3.95 17.99 -9.32
C THR A 13 4.44 19.43 -9.44
N ILE A 14 4.47 20.15 -8.31
CA ILE A 14 4.97 21.51 -8.24
C ILE A 14 6.24 21.50 -7.40
N LYS A 15 7.35 22.02 -7.96
CA LYS A 15 8.62 22.24 -7.25
C LYS A 15 9.11 23.66 -7.60
N ASP A 16 9.40 24.45 -6.57
CA ASP A 16 9.88 25.84 -6.71
C ASP A 16 8.98 26.69 -7.64
N GLY A 17 7.65 26.53 -7.49
CA GLY A 17 6.64 27.24 -8.30
C GLY A 17 6.51 26.77 -9.75
N LYS A 18 7.24 25.73 -10.17
CA LYS A 18 7.19 25.19 -11.54
C LYS A 18 6.48 23.85 -11.58
N ILE A 19 5.67 23.64 -12.61
CA ILE A 19 5.04 22.36 -12.90
C ILE A 19 6.10 21.42 -13.52
N ILE A 20 6.31 20.26 -12.91
CA ILE A 20 7.27 19.26 -13.34
C ILE A 20 6.54 17.94 -13.63
N PRO A 21 6.71 17.35 -14.83
CA PRO A 21 6.22 16.01 -15.12
C PRO A 21 6.89 15.00 -14.17
N ALA A 22 6.09 14.23 -13.45
CA ALA A 22 6.56 13.34 -12.41
C ALA A 22 6.10 11.89 -12.63
N VAL A 23 6.86 10.97 -12.07
CA VAL A 23 6.47 9.58 -11.86
C VAL A 23 6.65 9.26 -10.38
N GLY A 24 5.60 8.70 -9.78
CA GLY A 24 5.60 8.32 -8.37
C GLY A 24 5.38 6.83 -8.19
N GLN A 25 5.98 6.25 -7.14
CA GLN A 25 5.86 4.83 -6.85
C GLN A 25 6.01 4.55 -5.36
N ALA A 26 5.12 3.71 -4.83
CA ALA A 26 5.24 3.18 -3.48
C ALA A 26 6.25 2.02 -3.46
N GLY A 27 7.14 2.02 -2.47
CA GLY A 27 8.19 1.02 -2.36
C GLY A 27 7.99 0.06 -1.19
N LYS A 28 8.60 -1.12 -1.27
CA LYS A 28 8.69 -2.08 -0.15
C LYS A 28 9.42 -1.50 1.06
N THR A 29 10.26 -0.48 0.86
CA THR A 29 10.92 0.24 1.94
C THR A 29 9.98 1.07 2.82
N GLY A 30 8.73 1.31 2.39
CA GLY A 30 7.76 2.09 3.14
C GLY A 30 7.80 3.60 2.87
N TRP A 31 8.42 4.01 1.77
CA TRP A 31 8.37 5.39 1.25
C TRP A 31 7.72 5.45 -0.12
N PHE A 32 7.08 6.57 -0.42
CA PHE A 32 6.63 6.94 -1.76
C PHE A 32 7.69 7.84 -2.39
N TYR A 33 8.23 7.41 -3.53
CA TYR A 33 9.26 8.14 -4.25
C TYR A 33 8.65 8.85 -5.46
N ILE A 34 9.05 10.09 -5.68
CA ILE A 34 8.61 10.91 -6.81
C ILE A 34 9.83 11.39 -7.55
N HIS A 35 9.92 11.03 -8.83
CA HIS A 35 11.01 11.39 -9.73
C HIS A 35 10.52 12.29 -10.85
N ASN A 36 11.39 13.16 -11.33
CA ASN A 36 11.19 13.87 -12.59
C ASN A 36 11.18 12.86 -13.74
N ARG A 37 10.07 12.79 -14.46
CA ARG A 37 9.85 11.82 -15.53
C ARG A 37 10.81 12.02 -16.73
N ASN A 38 11.37 13.22 -16.90
CA ASN A 38 12.22 13.54 -18.05
C ASN A 38 13.69 13.11 -17.85
N ASN A 39 14.18 13.13 -16.60
CA ASN A 39 15.60 12.92 -16.32
C ASN A 39 15.90 11.96 -15.16
N GLY A 40 14.85 11.45 -14.47
CA GLY A 40 15.00 10.53 -13.35
C GLY A 40 15.43 11.17 -12.01
N GLU A 41 15.59 12.50 -11.95
CA GLU A 41 15.95 13.21 -10.70
C GLU A 41 14.93 12.91 -9.60
N LEU A 42 15.42 12.55 -8.40
CA LEU A 42 14.56 12.41 -7.23
C LEU A 42 14.05 13.79 -6.78
N LEU A 43 12.75 14.01 -6.90
CA LEU A 43 12.09 15.25 -6.50
C LEU A 43 11.65 15.22 -5.04
N VAL A 44 11.01 14.12 -4.64
CA VAL A 44 10.45 13.93 -3.29
C VAL A 44 10.63 12.49 -2.86
N LYS A 45 11.04 12.29 -1.62
CA LYS A 45 10.92 11.05 -0.85
C LYS A 45 9.95 11.35 0.30
N SER A 46 8.87 10.61 0.41
CA SER A 46 7.86 10.86 1.44
C SER A 46 8.36 10.57 2.85
N GLU A 47 7.58 11.00 3.85
CA GLU A 47 7.60 10.38 5.17
C GLU A 47 7.32 8.88 5.03
N ALA A 48 7.81 8.08 5.99
CA ALA A 48 7.54 6.64 6.01
C ALA A 48 6.04 6.41 6.25
N PHE A 49 5.37 5.75 5.30
CA PHE A 49 3.93 5.48 5.42
C PHE A 49 3.61 4.19 6.20
N VAL A 50 4.63 3.46 6.64
CA VAL A 50 4.54 2.33 7.58
C VAL A 50 5.68 2.43 8.60
N PRO A 51 5.56 1.84 9.79
CA PRO A 51 6.66 1.76 10.74
C PRO A 51 7.90 1.11 10.14
N GLN A 52 9.08 1.58 10.53
CA GLN A 52 10.37 1.06 10.06
C GLN A 52 11.27 0.71 11.24
N ASN A 53 11.89 -0.45 11.20
CA ASN A 53 12.93 -0.87 12.14
C ASN A 53 13.89 -1.82 11.46
N ASN A 54 15.18 -1.66 11.71
CA ASN A 54 16.24 -2.52 11.17
C ASN A 54 16.20 -2.71 9.64
N LEU A 55 15.71 -1.73 8.89
CA LEU A 55 15.32 -1.83 7.48
C LEU A 55 16.39 -2.48 6.58
N PHE A 56 17.68 -2.24 6.87
CA PHE A 56 18.81 -2.81 6.11
C PHE A 56 19.75 -3.62 6.99
N ALA A 57 19.32 -4.04 8.18
CA ALA A 57 20.13 -4.85 9.08
C ALA A 57 20.40 -6.23 8.50
N LYS A 58 21.53 -6.81 8.90
CA LYS A 58 21.89 -8.19 8.55
C LYS A 58 21.20 -9.15 9.51
N ALA A 59 20.85 -10.33 9.01
CA ALA A 59 20.40 -11.43 9.86
C ALA A 59 21.50 -11.86 10.82
N THR A 60 21.12 -12.18 12.06
CA THR A 60 22.01 -12.73 13.10
C THR A 60 21.60 -14.14 13.47
N PRO A 61 22.46 -14.94 14.14
CA PRO A 61 22.09 -16.27 14.63
C PRO A 61 20.91 -16.24 15.62
N GLU A 62 20.77 -15.19 16.41
CA GLU A 62 19.69 -14.98 17.39
C GLU A 62 18.39 -14.55 16.72
N GLY A 63 18.49 -14.11 15.46
CA GLY A 63 17.40 -13.53 14.70
C GLY A 63 17.36 -12.00 14.77
N THR A 64 17.02 -11.38 13.66
CA THR A 64 16.83 -9.92 13.54
C THR A 64 15.42 -9.66 13.07
N ILE A 65 14.61 -8.95 13.87
CA ILE A 65 13.28 -8.49 13.48
C ILE A 65 13.41 -7.24 12.62
N ILE A 66 12.81 -7.30 11.43
CA ILE A 66 12.84 -6.24 10.42
C ILE A 66 11.42 -5.86 10.02
N TYR A 67 11.13 -4.58 9.97
CA TYR A 67 9.92 -4.07 9.35
C TYR A 67 10.19 -2.75 8.58
N PRO A 68 9.52 -2.57 7.41
CA PRO A 68 8.64 -3.53 6.75
C PRO A 68 9.35 -4.86 6.49
N GLY A 69 8.60 -5.97 6.63
CA GLY A 69 9.12 -7.33 6.42
C GLY A 69 9.20 -7.73 4.94
N ILE A 70 9.05 -9.03 4.65
CA ILE A 70 9.20 -9.59 3.30
C ILE A 70 8.13 -9.08 2.32
N LEU A 71 6.92 -8.79 2.80
CA LEU A 71 5.87 -8.18 1.99
C LEU A 71 6.18 -6.73 1.64
N GLY A 72 7.05 -6.08 2.43
CA GLY A 72 7.38 -4.67 2.27
C GLY A 72 6.33 -3.73 2.85
N GLY A 73 6.58 -2.42 2.73
CA GLY A 73 5.62 -1.38 3.14
C GLY A 73 4.46 -1.22 2.16
N SER A 74 4.71 -1.39 0.86
CA SER A 74 3.70 -1.59 -0.18
C SER A 74 4.23 -2.62 -1.18
N ASN A 75 3.34 -3.43 -1.75
CA ASN A 75 3.74 -4.49 -2.67
C ASN A 75 3.12 -4.25 -4.06
N TRP A 76 2.16 -5.07 -4.47
CA TRP A 76 1.49 -4.97 -5.77
C TRP A 76 0.37 -3.93 -5.82
N SER A 77 -0.01 -3.35 -4.67
CA SER A 77 -1.14 -2.45 -4.51
C SER A 77 -0.99 -1.19 -5.38
N PRO A 78 -1.85 -0.98 -6.40
CA PRO A 78 -1.85 0.26 -7.14
C PRO A 78 -2.29 1.41 -6.24
N VAL A 79 -1.65 2.55 -6.42
CA VAL A 79 -2.02 3.79 -5.75
C VAL A 79 -3.04 4.55 -6.59
N SER A 80 -3.83 5.41 -5.96
CA SER A 80 -4.69 6.38 -6.65
C SER A 80 -4.36 7.80 -6.21
N MET A 81 -4.82 8.81 -6.96
CA MET A 81 -4.47 10.20 -6.71
C MET A 81 -5.69 11.12 -6.86
N ASN A 82 -5.80 12.06 -5.94
CA ASN A 82 -6.64 13.24 -6.11
C ASN A 82 -5.76 14.40 -6.62
N LEU A 83 -5.93 14.76 -7.89
CA LEU A 83 -5.13 15.79 -8.55
C LEU A 83 -5.40 17.19 -7.97
N ASP A 84 -6.65 17.50 -7.61
CA ASP A 84 -7.06 18.82 -7.14
C ASP A 84 -6.43 19.15 -5.76
N HIS A 85 -6.18 18.13 -4.95
CA HIS A 85 -5.58 18.26 -3.62
C HIS A 85 -4.12 17.81 -3.55
N HIS A 86 -3.51 17.39 -4.66
CA HIS A 86 -2.14 16.87 -4.73
C HIS A 86 -1.89 15.73 -3.73
N LEU A 87 -2.87 14.84 -3.53
CA LEU A 87 -2.79 13.72 -2.60
C LEU A 87 -2.76 12.38 -3.33
N VAL A 88 -1.76 11.56 -3.05
CA VAL A 88 -1.70 10.14 -3.44
C VAL A 88 -2.10 9.26 -2.25
N TYR A 89 -2.87 8.21 -2.51
CA TYR A 89 -3.35 7.26 -1.50
C TYR A 89 -2.62 5.95 -1.65
N VAL A 90 -1.90 5.56 -0.60
CA VAL A 90 -1.01 4.41 -0.58
C VAL A 90 -1.50 3.39 0.44
N SER A 91 -1.74 2.17 -0.03
CA SER A 91 -2.01 1.01 0.83
C SER A 91 -0.71 0.49 1.42
N GLY A 92 -0.61 0.48 2.73
CA GLY A 92 0.55 0.09 3.50
C GLY A 92 0.38 -1.25 4.22
N ILE A 93 1.48 -1.98 4.35
CA ILE A 93 1.58 -3.28 5.01
C ILE A 93 2.55 -3.14 6.19
N HIS A 94 2.06 -3.36 7.41
CA HIS A 94 2.90 -3.61 8.57
C HIS A 94 2.84 -5.09 8.93
N ALA A 95 3.86 -5.83 8.52
CA ALA A 95 4.00 -7.27 8.79
C ALA A 95 5.46 -7.57 9.10
N PRO A 96 5.87 -7.43 10.37
CA PRO A 96 7.24 -7.70 10.82
C PRO A 96 7.67 -9.13 10.54
N ILE A 97 8.96 -9.30 10.22
CA ILE A 97 9.54 -10.60 9.95
C ILE A 97 10.86 -10.77 10.70
N LYS A 98 11.11 -11.97 11.18
CA LYS A 98 12.38 -12.35 11.81
C LYS A 98 13.25 -13.08 10.81
N TYR A 99 14.47 -12.60 10.58
CA TYR A 99 15.48 -13.25 9.76
C TYR A 99 16.56 -13.86 10.66
N THR A 100 16.81 -15.16 10.50
CA THR A 100 17.82 -15.90 11.28
C THR A 100 18.93 -16.38 10.36
N LEU A 101 20.18 -16.09 10.71
CA LEU A 101 21.35 -16.56 10.01
C LEU A 101 21.72 -17.98 10.51
N HIS A 102 21.88 -18.90 9.60
CA HIS A 102 22.31 -20.26 9.87
C HIS A 102 23.66 -20.54 9.23
N GLU A 103 24.43 -21.41 9.87
CA GLU A 103 25.68 -21.96 9.34
C GLU A 103 25.61 -23.50 9.30
N LYS A 104 25.97 -24.08 8.17
CA LYS A 104 26.06 -25.52 7.97
C LYS A 104 27.43 -25.86 7.41
N LYS A 105 28.13 -26.83 8.05
CA LYS A 105 29.37 -27.37 7.51
C LYS A 105 29.03 -28.50 6.52
N SER A 106 29.58 -28.41 5.30
CA SER A 106 29.46 -29.45 4.27
C SER A 106 30.75 -29.52 3.46
N ASN A 107 31.34 -30.70 3.32
CA ASN A 107 32.56 -30.94 2.52
C ASN A 107 33.68 -29.95 2.81
N ASN A 108 34.05 -29.74 4.09
CA ASN A 108 35.02 -28.76 4.57
C ASN A 108 34.74 -27.28 4.21
N LYS A 109 33.51 -26.97 3.80
CA LYS A 109 33.05 -25.60 3.56
C LYS A 109 31.98 -25.21 4.57
N VAL A 110 31.99 -23.94 4.99
CA VAL A 110 30.93 -23.36 5.77
C VAL A 110 29.93 -22.68 4.78
N ILE A 111 28.70 -23.18 4.80
CA ILE A 111 27.61 -22.59 4.01
C ILE A 111 26.77 -21.75 4.97
N LYS A 112 26.60 -20.46 4.65
CA LYS A 112 25.72 -19.55 5.38
C LYS A 112 24.43 -19.36 4.59
N TYR A 113 23.28 -19.46 5.26
CA TYR A 113 21.99 -19.19 4.67
C TYR A 113 21.06 -18.52 5.69
N THR A 114 20.02 -17.85 5.20
CA THR A 114 19.07 -17.12 6.03
C THR A 114 17.70 -17.77 5.89
N SER A 115 17.03 -18.05 7.01
CA SER A 115 15.60 -18.34 7.07
C SER A 115 14.82 -17.08 7.44
N SER A 116 13.53 -17.08 7.15
CA SER A 116 12.59 -16.03 7.56
C SER A 116 11.31 -16.66 8.10
N GLU A 117 10.78 -16.07 9.15
CA GLU A 117 9.52 -16.47 9.78
C GLU A 117 8.75 -15.21 10.22
N PRO A 118 7.41 -15.21 10.26
CA PRO A 118 6.66 -14.13 10.88
C PRO A 118 7.18 -13.88 12.30
N SER A 119 7.25 -12.61 12.72
CA SER A 119 7.53 -12.31 14.13
C SER A 119 6.24 -12.38 14.94
N ASP A 120 6.37 -12.43 16.28
CA ASP A 120 5.23 -12.36 17.20
C ASP A 120 4.62 -10.95 17.32
N ASP A 121 5.22 -9.96 16.64
CA ASP A 121 4.74 -8.60 16.66
C ASP A 121 3.40 -8.47 15.90
N PRO A 122 2.52 -7.55 16.33
CA PRO A 122 1.23 -7.31 15.67
C PRO A 122 1.40 -6.93 14.19
N GLN A 123 0.43 -7.34 13.37
CA GLN A 123 0.34 -7.00 11.95
C GLN A 123 -0.91 -6.18 11.69
N TRP A 124 -0.81 -5.15 10.85
CA TRP A 124 -1.95 -4.31 10.45
C TRP A 124 -1.69 -3.62 9.10
N GLY A 125 -2.68 -2.91 8.61
CA GLY A 125 -2.56 -2.09 7.40
C GLY A 125 -2.70 -0.60 7.68
N LEU A 126 -2.30 0.20 6.71
CA LEU A 126 -2.36 1.66 6.73
C LEU A 126 -2.79 2.19 5.37
N LEU A 127 -3.88 2.96 5.30
CA LEU A 127 -4.15 3.81 4.14
C LEU A 127 -3.58 5.19 4.44
N SER A 128 -2.62 5.64 3.63
CA SER A 128 -1.94 6.93 3.83
C SER A 128 -2.24 7.88 2.70
N ALA A 129 -2.69 9.10 3.01
CA ALA A 129 -2.77 10.21 2.07
C ALA A 129 -1.50 11.05 2.15
N ILE A 130 -0.71 11.04 1.08
CA ILE A 130 0.59 11.70 1.02
C ILE A 130 0.53 12.87 0.05
N ASN A 131 0.96 14.06 0.49
CA ASN A 131 1.07 15.21 -0.39
C ASN A 131 2.28 15.04 -1.33
N VAL A 132 2.01 15.02 -2.64
CA VAL A 132 3.04 14.72 -3.66
C VAL A 132 4.04 15.86 -3.87
N SER A 133 3.77 17.07 -3.40
CA SER A 133 4.71 18.20 -3.50
C SER A 133 5.68 18.27 -2.32
N THR A 134 5.27 17.78 -1.15
CA THR A 134 6.05 17.89 0.10
C THR A 134 6.52 16.55 0.63
N GLY A 135 5.88 15.44 0.24
CA GLY A 135 6.11 14.11 0.79
C GLY A 135 5.51 13.89 2.18
N LYS A 136 4.82 14.87 2.74
CA LYS A 136 4.21 14.76 4.08
C LYS A 136 2.92 13.97 4.04
N ILE A 137 2.71 13.15 5.07
CA ILE A 137 1.47 12.44 5.29
C ILE A 137 0.44 13.43 5.84
N LYS A 138 -0.69 13.56 5.15
CA LYS A 138 -1.78 14.42 5.58
C LYS A 138 -2.69 13.74 6.59
N TRP A 139 -3.02 12.47 6.33
CA TRP A 139 -3.79 11.62 7.23
C TRP A 139 -3.46 10.15 6.98
N GLN A 140 -3.74 9.32 7.97
CA GLN A 140 -3.64 7.86 7.89
C GLN A 140 -4.86 7.21 8.54
N HIS A 141 -5.31 6.11 7.97
CA HIS A 141 -6.31 5.21 8.54
C HIS A 141 -5.67 3.84 8.76
N THR A 142 -5.79 3.31 9.99
CA THR A 142 -5.26 1.99 10.35
C THR A 142 -6.34 0.93 10.17
N THR A 143 -5.99 -0.21 9.58
CA THR A 143 -6.86 -1.36 9.41
C THR A 143 -6.37 -2.54 10.25
N GLU A 144 -7.28 -3.45 10.62
CA GLU A 144 -6.93 -4.60 11.47
C GLU A 144 -5.94 -5.56 10.83
N GLN A 145 -5.91 -5.61 9.50
CA GLN A 145 -5.10 -6.53 8.72
C GLN A 145 -4.27 -5.78 7.68
N PRO A 146 -3.10 -6.32 7.26
CA PRO A 146 -2.30 -5.76 6.19
C PRO A 146 -3.10 -5.46 4.91
N LEU A 147 -2.90 -4.30 4.30
CA LEU A 147 -3.59 -3.89 3.09
C LEU A 147 -2.86 -4.40 1.85
N LEU A 148 -3.46 -5.35 1.15
CA LEU A 148 -2.93 -5.92 -0.10
C LEU A 148 -3.58 -5.34 -1.34
N GLY A 149 -4.78 -4.77 -1.20
CA GLY A 149 -5.54 -4.14 -2.27
C GLY A 149 -5.05 -2.73 -2.61
N GLY A 150 -5.46 -2.24 -3.78
CA GLY A 150 -5.26 -0.86 -4.17
C GLY A 150 -6.40 0.05 -3.74
N SER A 151 -6.18 1.36 -3.84
CA SER A 151 -7.20 2.38 -3.62
C SER A 151 -7.76 2.91 -4.94
N LEU A 152 -8.96 3.51 -4.88
CA LEU A 152 -9.58 4.26 -5.98
C LEU A 152 -9.96 5.64 -5.48
N ALA A 153 -9.34 6.70 -6.01
CA ALA A 153 -9.74 8.07 -5.78
C ALA A 153 -10.68 8.56 -6.89
N THR A 154 -11.71 9.31 -6.53
CA THR A 154 -12.66 9.90 -7.46
C THR A 154 -12.58 11.43 -7.44
N LYS A 155 -13.03 12.08 -8.51
CA LYS A 155 -13.12 13.54 -8.59
C LYS A 155 -14.12 14.12 -7.57
N GLY A 156 -15.08 13.32 -7.10
CA GLY A 156 -16.04 13.67 -6.04
C GLY A 156 -15.45 13.65 -4.62
N ASN A 157 -14.12 13.66 -4.46
CA ASN A 157 -13.43 13.64 -3.18
C ASN A 157 -13.72 12.40 -2.31
N LEU A 158 -13.91 11.24 -2.93
CA LEU A 158 -13.98 9.96 -2.23
C LEU A 158 -12.75 9.11 -2.56
N VAL A 159 -12.29 8.34 -1.56
CA VAL A 159 -11.30 7.28 -1.72
C VAL A 159 -11.92 5.97 -1.27
N PHE A 160 -11.97 5.00 -2.18
CA PHE A 160 -12.46 3.65 -1.90
C PHE A 160 -11.30 2.70 -1.62
N LEU A 161 -11.50 1.83 -0.63
CA LEU A 161 -10.52 0.84 -0.20
C LEU A 161 -11.23 -0.43 0.29
N GLY A 162 -10.69 -1.58 -0.10
CA GLY A 162 -11.09 -2.88 0.45
C GLY A 162 -10.08 -3.39 1.49
N GLU A 163 -10.59 -4.14 2.49
CA GLU A 163 -9.82 -4.74 3.57
C GLU A 163 -9.87 -6.26 3.57
N GLY A 164 -8.91 -6.91 4.21
CA GLY A 164 -8.83 -8.38 4.31
C GLY A 164 -10.00 -9.01 5.08
N ASN A 165 -10.62 -8.27 6.01
CA ASN A 165 -11.80 -8.70 6.78
C ASN A 165 -13.13 -8.59 6.02
N GLY A 166 -13.10 -8.15 4.76
CA GLY A 166 -14.27 -8.00 3.89
C GLY A 166 -14.88 -6.60 3.89
N ASN A 167 -14.41 -5.68 4.71
CA ASN A 167 -14.88 -4.31 4.67
C ASN A 167 -14.52 -3.64 3.35
N PHE A 168 -15.48 -2.92 2.80
CA PHE A 168 -15.30 -2.02 1.67
C PHE A 168 -15.73 -0.63 2.07
N ASN A 169 -14.79 0.30 2.04
CA ASN A 169 -14.89 1.61 2.67
C ASN A 169 -14.86 2.73 1.64
N ALA A 170 -15.55 3.84 1.94
CA ALA A 170 -15.37 5.13 1.27
C ALA A 170 -14.98 6.19 2.31
N PHE A 171 -13.84 6.84 2.06
CA PHE A 171 -13.30 7.92 2.91
C PHE A 171 -13.41 9.26 2.20
N ASN A 172 -13.53 10.34 2.97
CA ASN A 172 -13.26 11.67 2.48
C ASN A 172 -11.78 11.77 2.08
N ALA A 173 -11.52 12.07 0.82
CA ALA A 173 -10.17 12.12 0.26
C ALA A 173 -9.24 13.13 0.96
N VAL A 174 -9.81 14.21 1.50
CA VAL A 174 -9.05 15.34 2.09
C VAL A 174 -8.80 15.15 3.58
N THR A 175 -9.82 14.64 4.31
CA THR A 175 -9.79 14.54 5.77
C THR A 175 -9.47 13.14 6.30
N GLY A 176 -9.69 12.09 5.49
CA GLY A 176 -9.57 10.69 5.93
C GLY A 176 -10.75 10.19 6.75
N GLU A 177 -11.81 10.98 6.90
CA GLU A 177 -13.03 10.58 7.58
C GLU A 177 -13.71 9.43 6.84
N LEU A 178 -14.09 8.38 7.56
CA LEU A 178 -14.88 7.26 7.03
C LEU A 178 -16.31 7.74 6.80
N ILE A 179 -16.74 7.80 5.53
CA ILE A 179 -18.06 8.28 5.14
C ILE A 179 -19.06 7.12 5.01
N TRP A 180 -18.60 5.99 4.47
CA TRP A 180 -19.44 4.84 4.22
C TRP A 180 -18.64 3.55 4.31
N GLN A 181 -19.28 2.49 4.77
CA GLN A 181 -18.72 1.15 4.89
C GLN A 181 -19.77 0.10 4.62
N THR A 182 -19.38 -0.97 3.97
CA THR A 182 -20.15 -2.23 3.88
C THR A 182 -19.20 -3.41 4.04
N ASN A 183 -19.74 -4.60 4.32
CA ASN A 183 -18.96 -5.84 4.35
C ASN A 183 -19.44 -6.78 3.25
N ILE A 184 -18.50 -7.34 2.47
CA ILE A 184 -18.79 -8.21 1.30
C ILE A 184 -18.71 -9.70 1.69
N ASP A 185 -18.41 -10.02 2.95
CA ASP A 185 -18.28 -11.39 3.45
C ASP A 185 -17.09 -12.20 2.86
N ALA A 186 -16.15 -11.55 2.21
CA ALA A 186 -14.87 -12.10 1.74
C ALA A 186 -13.80 -11.02 1.69
N GLY A 187 -12.53 -11.37 1.82
CA GLY A 187 -11.43 -10.40 1.79
C GLY A 187 -11.38 -9.62 0.48
N VAL A 188 -11.34 -8.29 0.57
CA VAL A 188 -11.35 -7.36 -0.55
C VAL A 188 -9.92 -6.92 -0.85
N ASN A 189 -9.22 -7.66 -1.72
CA ASN A 189 -7.82 -7.39 -2.08
C ASN A 189 -7.65 -6.88 -3.52
N ALA A 190 -8.73 -6.81 -4.30
CA ALA A 190 -8.69 -6.19 -5.62
C ALA A 190 -8.83 -4.67 -5.51
N PRO A 191 -8.12 -3.89 -6.35
CA PRO A 191 -8.37 -2.46 -6.45
C PRO A 191 -9.77 -2.21 -7.02
N PRO A 192 -10.56 -1.30 -6.42
CA PRO A 192 -11.85 -0.91 -6.98
C PRO A 192 -11.70 -0.18 -8.32
N ILE A 193 -12.73 -0.25 -9.15
CA ILE A 193 -12.82 0.54 -10.38
C ILE A 193 -14.09 1.40 -10.36
N THR A 194 -14.11 2.47 -11.17
CA THR A 194 -15.31 3.27 -11.40
C THR A 194 -15.59 3.42 -12.88
N TYR A 195 -16.86 3.46 -13.24
CA TYR A 195 -17.31 3.62 -14.62
C TYR A 195 -18.67 4.34 -14.69
N MET A 196 -19.06 4.79 -15.85
CA MET A 196 -20.31 5.49 -16.10
C MET A 196 -21.20 4.70 -17.05
N ILE A 197 -22.50 4.56 -16.73
CA ILE A 197 -23.54 4.07 -17.64
C ILE A 197 -24.73 5.02 -17.53
N ASN A 198 -25.20 5.53 -18.66
CA ASN A 198 -26.37 6.42 -18.73
C ASN A 198 -26.29 7.60 -17.73
N ASN A 199 -25.14 8.24 -17.66
CA ASN A 199 -24.81 9.34 -16.73
C ASN A 199 -24.88 8.99 -15.25
N LYS A 200 -24.93 7.70 -14.88
CA LYS A 200 -24.85 7.23 -13.50
C LYS A 200 -23.47 6.63 -13.25
N GLN A 201 -22.84 7.04 -12.15
CA GLN A 201 -21.54 6.52 -11.74
C GLN A 201 -21.71 5.24 -10.92
N TYR A 202 -20.91 4.24 -11.24
CA TYR A 202 -20.81 2.97 -10.53
C TYR A 202 -19.39 2.78 -10.00
N VAL A 203 -19.30 2.11 -8.86
CA VAL A 203 -18.06 1.61 -8.29
C VAL A 203 -18.18 0.09 -8.19
N ALA A 204 -17.24 -0.63 -8.78
CA ALA A 204 -17.20 -2.09 -8.73
C ALA A 204 -15.93 -2.57 -8.03
N VAL A 205 -16.07 -3.67 -7.28
CA VAL A 205 -14.96 -4.29 -6.56
C VAL A 205 -15.14 -5.81 -6.53
N VAL A 206 -14.01 -6.53 -6.53
CA VAL A 206 -13.97 -7.99 -6.42
C VAL A 206 -13.49 -8.38 -5.02
N ALA A 207 -14.18 -9.34 -4.38
CA ALA A 207 -13.81 -9.90 -3.09
C ALA A 207 -13.59 -11.41 -3.22
N GLY A 208 -12.32 -11.81 -3.36
CA GLY A 208 -11.89 -13.21 -3.53
C GLY A 208 -11.18 -13.78 -2.31
N GLY A 209 -10.87 -12.95 -1.32
CA GLY A 209 -10.06 -13.33 -0.17
C GLY A 209 -8.58 -13.53 -0.49
N ASN A 210 -7.85 -14.07 0.47
CA ASN A 210 -6.45 -14.45 0.30
C ASN A 210 -6.08 -15.60 1.23
N LYS A 211 -5.86 -16.79 0.66
CA LYS A 211 -5.55 -17.99 1.45
C LYS A 211 -4.23 -17.87 2.22
N ILE A 212 -3.21 -17.25 1.63
CA ILE A 212 -1.88 -17.13 2.26
C ILE A 212 -1.94 -16.22 3.48
N MET A 213 -2.75 -15.15 3.42
CA MET A 213 -2.93 -14.21 4.52
C MET A 213 -4.03 -14.64 5.51
N GLY A 214 -4.71 -15.75 5.25
CA GLY A 214 -5.83 -16.19 6.07
C GLY A 214 -7.10 -15.36 5.91
N TYR A 215 -7.22 -14.55 4.85
CA TYR A 215 -8.42 -13.76 4.60
C TYR A 215 -9.52 -14.63 4.01
N LYS A 216 -10.75 -14.44 4.50
CA LYS A 216 -11.91 -15.23 4.08
C LYS A 216 -12.05 -15.24 2.56
N GLN A 217 -12.09 -16.43 1.97
CA GLN A 217 -12.25 -16.62 0.54
C GLN A 217 -13.71 -16.41 0.11
N GLY A 218 -13.90 -15.97 -1.12
CA GLY A 218 -15.19 -15.76 -1.77
C GLY A 218 -15.04 -15.58 -3.26
N ASP A 219 -16.16 -15.36 -3.94
CA ASP A 219 -16.27 -15.21 -5.40
C ASP A 219 -17.22 -14.05 -5.77
N TYR A 220 -17.15 -12.95 -4.99
CA TYR A 220 -18.07 -11.83 -5.14
C TYR A 220 -17.54 -10.79 -6.12
N ILE A 221 -18.45 -10.30 -6.97
CA ILE A 221 -18.30 -9.03 -7.71
C ILE A 221 -19.43 -8.12 -7.22
N SER A 222 -19.06 -7.08 -6.48
CA SER A 222 -20.02 -6.12 -5.93
C SER A 222 -19.98 -4.81 -6.69
N VAL A 223 -21.17 -4.28 -7.00
CA VAL A 223 -21.33 -3.02 -7.73
C VAL A 223 -22.24 -2.10 -6.92
N TYR A 224 -21.78 -0.87 -6.77
CA TYR A 224 -22.46 0.17 -5.99
C TYR A 224 -22.73 1.39 -6.85
N GLN A 225 -23.85 2.05 -6.57
CA GLN A 225 -24.26 3.31 -7.18
C GLN A 225 -24.70 4.26 -6.06
N LEU A 226 -24.47 5.55 -6.21
CA LEU A 226 -25.08 6.54 -5.31
C LEU A 226 -26.60 6.51 -5.46
N PRO A 227 -27.36 6.64 -4.37
CA PRO A 227 -28.82 6.79 -4.44
C PRO A 227 -29.19 8.03 -5.26
N GLU A 228 -30.39 7.98 -5.85
CA GLU A 228 -30.95 9.12 -6.62
C GLU A 228 -31.39 10.24 -5.70
#